data_8e93c58e1e22e4ff7c0fd8140dd4d461
#
_entry.id   8e93c58e1e22e4ff7c0fd8140dd4d461
#
_cell.length_a   1.000
_cell.length_b   1.000
_cell.length_c   1.000
_cell.angle_alpha   90.00
_cell.angle_beta   90.00
_cell.angle_gamma   90.00
#
_symmetry.space_group_name_H-M   'P 1'
#
loop_
_entity.id
_entity.type
_entity.pdbx_description
1 polymer ?
#
loop_
_entity_poly.entity_id
_entity_poly.type
_entity_poly.pdbx_seq_one_letter_code
_entity_poly.pdbx_strand_id
1 'polypeptide(L)'
;QRQIHARTSGVLFTINPLTGSWREMVLEACRGQGEALVSGSIRPDRILLRRPRKTPKPVQRVLARVQVEALEFEAGSQKKGLYPALGGGLEWRDVDPGDRVLAEEDARRIGRAGLRAEALAGCPQDIEWALDQRGELYVLQARPIPGRSLVHLNSEARRRGFTPRGGVEPTCVKGDS
;
A
#
# COMPACT_ATOMS: atom_id res chain seq x y z
N GLN A 1 23.38 1.54 1.59
CA GLN A 1 21.94 1.30 1.81
C GLN A 1 21.75 -0.15 2.25
N ARG A 2 21.04 -0.39 3.37
CA ARG A 2 20.82 -1.76 3.87
C ARG A 2 19.75 -2.42 3.01
N GLN A 3 20.09 -3.54 2.38
CA GLN A 3 19.13 -4.35 1.64
C GLN A 3 18.25 -5.13 2.63
N ILE A 4 16.93 -5.05 2.48
CA ILE A 4 15.97 -5.84 3.24
C ILE A 4 15.70 -7.15 2.49
N HIS A 5 15.93 -8.29 3.16
CA HIS A 5 15.56 -9.59 2.64
C HIS A 5 14.07 -9.83 2.87
N ALA A 6 13.26 -9.33 1.96
CA ALA A 6 11.82 -9.39 2.09
C ALA A 6 11.28 -10.83 1.95
N ARG A 7 10.45 -11.25 2.90
CA ARG A 7 9.55 -12.40 2.75
C ARG A 7 8.39 -12.04 1.83
N THR A 8 7.82 -10.86 2.10
CA THR A 8 6.76 -10.23 1.31
C THR A 8 7.02 -8.73 1.23
N SER A 9 6.59 -8.12 0.15
CA SER A 9 6.70 -6.68 -0.05
C SER A 9 5.56 -6.18 -0.92
N GLY A 10 5.47 -4.88 -1.11
CA GLY A 10 4.41 -4.32 -1.93
C GLY A 10 4.29 -2.83 -1.85
N VAL A 11 3.13 -2.35 -2.27
CA VAL A 11 2.75 -0.93 -2.22
C VAL A 11 1.47 -0.73 -1.43
N LEU A 12 1.33 0.41 -0.79
CA LEU A 12 0.12 0.85 -0.12
C LEU A 12 -0.21 2.26 -0.59
N PHE A 13 -1.39 2.43 -1.17
CA PHE A 13 -1.99 3.73 -1.42
C PHE A 13 -2.90 4.09 -0.25
N THR A 14 -2.62 5.20 0.43
CA THR A 14 -3.44 5.63 1.59
C THR A 14 -4.79 6.22 1.21
N ILE A 15 -5.09 6.32 -0.05
CA ILE A 15 -6.39 6.60 -0.66
C ILE A 15 -6.60 5.61 -1.79
N ASN A 16 -7.84 5.25 -2.11
CA ASN A 16 -8.09 4.40 -3.27
C ASN A 16 -7.79 5.16 -4.57
N PRO A 17 -6.73 4.82 -5.31
CA PRO A 17 -6.32 5.58 -6.49
C PRO A 17 -7.29 5.41 -7.66
N LEU A 18 -8.08 4.33 -7.70
CA LEU A 18 -9.02 4.04 -8.78
C LEU A 18 -10.34 4.83 -8.62
N THR A 19 -10.83 4.90 -7.39
CA THR A 19 -12.13 5.51 -7.08
C THR A 19 -12.01 6.93 -6.53
N GLY A 20 -10.83 7.31 -6.06
CA GLY A 20 -10.62 8.54 -5.30
C GLY A 20 -11.23 8.51 -3.89
N SER A 21 -11.66 7.33 -3.42
CA SER A 21 -12.29 7.18 -2.11
C SER A 21 -11.29 7.38 -0.98
N TRP A 22 -11.53 8.40 -0.16
CA TRP A 22 -10.78 8.69 1.08
C TRP A 22 -11.05 7.71 2.21
N ARG A 23 -12.06 6.87 2.06
CA ARG A 23 -12.42 5.88 3.07
C ARG A 23 -11.70 4.56 2.88
N GLU A 24 -10.99 4.42 1.78
CA GLU A 24 -10.35 3.19 1.35
C GLU A 24 -8.87 3.41 1.11
N MET A 25 -8.09 2.42 1.50
CA MET A 25 -6.70 2.28 1.12
C MET A 25 -6.56 1.02 0.27
N VAL A 26 -5.67 1.04 -0.70
CA VAL A 26 -5.38 -0.14 -1.54
C VAL A 26 -4.00 -0.64 -1.20
N LEU A 27 -3.92 -1.89 -0.78
CA LEU A 27 -2.68 -2.59 -0.47
C LEU A 27 -2.46 -3.68 -1.51
N GLU A 28 -1.31 -3.65 -2.17
CA GLU A 28 -0.87 -4.68 -3.09
C GLU A 28 0.35 -5.39 -2.51
N ALA A 29 0.36 -6.72 -2.59
CA ALA A 29 1.37 -7.56 -1.97
C ALA A 29 1.93 -8.62 -2.92
N CYS A 30 3.23 -8.82 -2.84
CA CYS A 30 3.92 -9.88 -3.56
C CYS A 30 4.88 -10.66 -2.65
N ARG A 31 5.23 -11.87 -3.08
CA ARG A 31 6.22 -12.70 -2.41
C ARG A 31 7.62 -12.25 -2.80
N GLY A 32 8.49 -12.08 -1.80
CA GLY A 32 9.87 -11.65 -2.00
C GLY A 32 9.99 -10.14 -2.22
N GLN A 33 10.87 -9.73 -3.12
CA GLN A 33 11.25 -8.35 -3.39
C GLN A 33 10.23 -7.63 -4.28
N GLY A 34 9.95 -6.35 -3.98
CA GLY A 34 8.95 -5.53 -4.65
C GLY A 34 9.24 -5.19 -6.12
N GLU A 35 10.46 -5.42 -6.58
CA GLU A 35 10.82 -5.22 -7.99
C GLU A 35 9.93 -6.01 -8.95
N ALA A 36 9.49 -7.20 -8.54
CA ALA A 36 8.56 -8.02 -9.32
C ALA A 36 7.20 -7.34 -9.54
N LEU A 37 6.75 -6.59 -8.55
CA LEU A 37 5.49 -5.82 -8.59
C LEU A 37 5.66 -4.56 -9.44
N VAL A 38 6.73 -3.79 -9.20
CA VAL A 38 6.98 -2.52 -9.91
C VAL A 38 7.21 -2.76 -11.39
N SER A 39 7.87 -3.86 -11.77
CA SER A 39 8.08 -4.24 -13.17
C SER A 39 6.83 -4.78 -13.87
N GLY A 40 5.72 -5.01 -13.12
CA GLY A 40 4.52 -5.62 -13.66
C GLY A 40 4.67 -7.10 -14.03
N SER A 41 5.73 -7.76 -13.57
CA SER A 41 6.04 -9.16 -13.90
C SER A 41 5.12 -10.18 -13.23
N ILE A 42 4.36 -9.75 -12.24
CA ILE A 42 3.43 -10.57 -11.47
C ILE A 42 2.09 -9.86 -11.29
N ARG A 43 1.03 -10.64 -11.07
CA ARG A 43 -0.25 -10.13 -10.58
C ARG A 43 -0.27 -10.25 -9.05
N PRO A 44 -0.20 -9.12 -8.31
CA PRO A 44 -0.17 -9.13 -6.84
C PRO A 44 -1.50 -9.56 -6.23
N ASP A 45 -1.45 -9.96 -4.95
CA ASP A 45 -2.64 -9.94 -4.11
C ASP A 45 -3.03 -8.50 -3.84
N ARG A 46 -4.34 -8.22 -3.90
CA ARG A 46 -4.89 -6.90 -3.63
C ARG A 46 -5.82 -6.97 -2.43
N ILE A 47 -5.62 -6.06 -1.49
CA ILE A 47 -6.43 -5.95 -0.28
C ILE A 47 -6.99 -4.53 -0.19
N LEU A 48 -8.31 -4.44 -0.12
CA LEU A 48 -8.98 -3.18 0.16
C LEU A 48 -9.11 -3.02 1.67
N LEU A 49 -8.54 -1.93 2.20
CA LEU A 49 -8.57 -1.60 3.62
C LEU A 49 -9.48 -0.40 3.85
N ARG A 50 -10.34 -0.49 4.87
CA ARG A 50 -11.18 0.63 5.31
C ARG A 50 -10.44 1.51 6.30
N ARG A 51 -10.48 2.81 6.05
CA ARG A 51 -9.99 3.83 6.97
C ARG A 51 -11.01 4.10 8.08
N PRO A 52 -10.56 4.42 9.30
CA PRO A 52 -11.45 4.86 10.37
C PRO A 52 -12.13 6.18 9.98
N ARG A 53 -13.41 6.33 10.38
CA ARG A 53 -14.21 7.54 10.06
C ARG A 53 -13.65 8.83 10.67
N LYS A 54 -12.93 8.73 11.78
CA LYS A 54 -12.28 9.87 12.46
C LYS A 54 -10.86 9.47 12.81
N THR A 55 -9.89 10.18 12.26
CA THR A 55 -8.51 10.12 12.75
C THR A 55 -8.42 11.11 13.90
N PRO A 56 -8.19 10.68 15.15
CA PRO A 56 -8.13 11.59 16.27
C PRO A 56 -6.93 12.54 16.13
N LYS A 57 -7.12 13.82 16.45
CA LYS A 57 -6.03 14.80 16.61
C LYS A 57 -5.67 14.92 18.09
N PRO A 58 -4.40 14.98 18.49
CA PRO A 58 -3.20 14.93 17.67
C PRO A 58 -2.79 13.51 17.30
N VAL A 59 -2.41 13.37 16.07
CA VAL A 59 -2.23 12.11 15.33
C VAL A 59 -1.19 11.17 15.96
N GLN A 60 -0.15 11.69 16.59
CA GLN A 60 1.00 10.89 17.02
C GLN A 60 0.74 9.91 18.18
N ARG A 61 -0.21 10.20 19.07
CA ARG A 61 -0.46 9.38 20.28
C ARG A 61 -1.53 8.30 20.11
N VAL A 62 -2.33 8.40 19.05
CA VAL A 62 -3.57 7.59 18.91
C VAL A 62 -3.50 6.57 17.78
N LEU A 63 -2.53 6.69 16.87
CA LEU A 63 -2.42 5.78 15.71
C LEU A 63 -2.20 4.30 16.08
N ALA A 64 -1.66 4.02 17.25
CA ALA A 64 -1.55 2.65 17.77
C ALA A 64 -2.92 1.98 18.03
N ARG A 65 -3.99 2.77 18.19
CA ARG A 65 -5.36 2.31 18.46
C ARG A 65 -6.31 2.48 17.28
N VAL A 66 -5.81 2.97 16.14
CA VAL A 66 -6.62 3.14 14.94
C VAL A 66 -6.96 1.78 14.37
N GLN A 67 -8.26 1.47 14.32
CA GLN A 67 -8.74 0.24 13.70
C GLN A 67 -8.80 0.43 12.18
N VAL A 68 -8.01 -0.36 11.48
CA VAL A 68 -8.06 -0.54 10.04
C VAL A 68 -8.74 -1.87 9.79
N GLU A 69 -9.77 -1.89 8.96
CA GLU A 69 -10.50 -3.11 8.62
C GLU A 69 -10.13 -3.55 7.20
N ALA A 70 -9.88 -4.84 7.01
CA ALA A 70 -9.81 -5.43 5.67
C ALA A 70 -11.24 -5.64 5.16
N LEU A 71 -11.56 -5.13 3.96
CA LEU A 71 -12.88 -5.24 3.34
C LEU A 71 -12.94 -6.35 2.33
N GLU A 72 -11.99 -6.35 1.41
CA GLU A 72 -11.95 -7.27 0.28
C GLU A 72 -10.53 -7.78 0.10
N PHE A 73 -10.46 -9.02 -0.35
CA PHE A 73 -9.22 -9.66 -0.74
C PHE A 73 -9.40 -10.21 -2.14
N GLU A 74 -8.58 -9.75 -3.07
CA GLU A 74 -8.46 -10.26 -4.43
C GLU A 74 -7.12 -11.01 -4.54
N ALA A 75 -7.18 -12.32 -4.75
CA ALA A 75 -5.99 -13.13 -4.94
C ALA A 75 -5.31 -12.79 -6.27
N GLY A 76 -4.01 -12.60 -6.21
CA GLY A 76 -3.15 -12.54 -7.38
C GLY A 76 -2.94 -13.92 -8.02
N SER A 77 -2.01 -13.99 -8.96
CA SER A 77 -1.58 -15.25 -9.58
C SER A 77 -0.06 -15.35 -9.52
N GLN A 78 0.46 -15.55 -8.32
CA GLN A 78 1.90 -15.59 -8.11
C GLN A 78 2.38 -17.04 -8.01
N LYS A 79 2.99 -17.53 -9.09
CA LYS A 79 3.67 -18.84 -9.12
C LYS A 79 5.13 -18.75 -8.75
N LYS A 80 5.70 -17.53 -8.75
CA LYS A 80 7.10 -17.26 -8.43
C LYS A 80 7.21 -16.01 -7.56
N GLY A 81 8.19 -16.00 -6.69
CA GLY A 81 8.63 -14.83 -5.93
C GLY A 81 10.06 -14.47 -6.30
N LEU A 82 10.42 -13.21 -6.14
CA LEU A 82 11.77 -12.70 -6.44
C LEU A 82 12.54 -12.58 -5.13
N TYR A 83 13.68 -13.25 -5.01
CA TYR A 83 14.47 -13.31 -3.78
C TYR A 83 15.95 -13.03 -4.02
N PRO A 84 16.68 -12.56 -3.00
CA PRO A 84 18.13 -12.44 -3.10
C PRO A 84 18.79 -13.78 -3.38
N ALA A 85 19.72 -13.81 -4.36
CA ALA A 85 20.52 -14.97 -4.70
C ALA A 85 21.77 -15.05 -3.83
N LEU A 86 22.27 -16.27 -3.56
CA LEU A 86 23.49 -16.49 -2.76
C LEU A 86 24.74 -15.86 -3.36
N GLY A 87 24.81 -15.75 -4.69
CA GLY A 87 25.91 -15.13 -5.42
C GLY A 87 25.75 -13.62 -5.67
N GLY A 88 24.74 -13.00 -5.08
CA GLY A 88 24.36 -11.61 -5.34
C GLY A 88 23.31 -11.49 -6.45
N GLY A 89 22.65 -10.33 -6.51
CA GLY A 89 21.50 -10.12 -7.40
C GLY A 89 20.22 -10.76 -6.89
N LEU A 90 19.25 -10.95 -7.78
CA LEU A 90 17.93 -11.50 -7.48
C LEU A 90 17.67 -12.73 -8.36
N GLU A 91 16.93 -13.69 -7.80
CA GLU A 91 16.52 -14.91 -8.50
C GLU A 91 15.03 -15.19 -8.29
N TRP A 92 14.40 -15.77 -9.30
CA TRP A 92 13.03 -16.24 -9.22
C TRP A 92 13.00 -17.63 -8.57
N ARG A 93 12.15 -17.78 -7.55
CA ARG A 93 11.88 -19.07 -6.90
C ARG A 93 10.41 -19.41 -7.03
N ASP A 94 10.10 -20.68 -7.26
CA ASP A 94 8.71 -21.15 -7.28
C ASP A 94 8.11 -21.02 -5.87
N VAL A 95 6.85 -20.64 -5.82
CA VAL A 95 6.07 -20.46 -4.58
C VAL A 95 4.74 -21.16 -4.72
N ASP A 96 4.15 -21.59 -3.60
CA ASP A 96 2.80 -22.16 -3.61
C ASP A 96 1.78 -21.04 -3.92
N PRO A 97 1.01 -21.17 -5.02
CA PRO A 97 0.03 -20.17 -5.39
C PRO A 97 -1.23 -20.21 -4.51
N GLY A 98 -1.41 -21.23 -3.68
CA GLY A 98 -2.63 -21.45 -2.89
C GLY A 98 -2.75 -20.56 -1.66
N ASP A 99 -1.64 -20.06 -1.13
CA ASP A 99 -1.61 -19.28 0.09
C ASP A 99 -1.72 -17.77 -0.18
N ARG A 100 -2.42 -17.07 0.71
CA ARG A 100 -2.38 -15.61 0.74
C ARG A 100 -0.95 -15.12 0.97
N VAL A 101 -0.54 -14.12 0.20
CA VAL A 101 0.79 -13.51 0.33
C VAL A 101 0.93 -12.82 1.68
N LEU A 102 -0.17 -12.28 2.22
CA LEU A 102 -0.18 -11.45 3.41
C LEU A 102 -1.29 -11.87 4.37
N ALA A 103 -0.94 -12.05 5.64
CA ALA A 103 -1.93 -12.25 6.70
C ALA A 103 -2.74 -10.95 6.94
N GLU A 104 -4.00 -11.10 7.35
CA GLU A 104 -4.91 -9.96 7.55
C GLU A 104 -4.37 -8.99 8.62
N GLU A 105 -3.76 -9.49 9.69
CA GLU A 105 -3.18 -8.62 10.74
C GLU A 105 -1.97 -7.83 10.22
N ASP A 106 -1.14 -8.43 9.36
CA ASP A 106 -0.05 -7.71 8.70
C ASP A 106 -0.59 -6.62 7.77
N ALA A 107 -1.67 -6.91 7.03
CA ALA A 107 -2.33 -5.90 6.20
C ALA A 107 -2.85 -4.71 7.03
N ARG A 108 -3.47 -4.98 8.18
CA ARG A 108 -3.91 -3.95 9.13
C ARG A 108 -2.74 -3.15 9.70
N ARG A 109 -1.64 -3.82 10.03
CA ARG A 109 -0.41 -3.20 10.54
C ARG A 109 0.21 -2.26 9.50
N ILE A 110 0.28 -2.69 8.25
CA ILE A 110 0.76 -1.87 7.12
C ILE A 110 -0.17 -0.68 6.90
N GLY A 111 -1.49 -0.89 6.92
CA GLY A 111 -2.47 0.19 6.82
C GLY A 111 -2.31 1.25 7.92
N ARG A 112 -2.08 0.83 9.18
CA ARG A 112 -1.78 1.76 10.29
C ARG A 112 -0.49 2.56 10.06
N ALA A 113 0.57 1.90 9.56
CA ALA A 113 1.82 2.57 9.21
C ALA A 113 1.61 3.61 8.10
N GLY A 114 0.80 3.28 7.09
CA GLY A 114 0.43 4.19 6.02
C GLY A 114 -0.30 5.43 6.50
N LEU A 115 -1.30 5.26 7.37
CA LEU A 115 -2.01 6.40 7.97
C LEU A 115 -1.08 7.29 8.81
N ARG A 116 -0.05 6.70 9.43
CA ARG A 116 0.98 7.45 10.16
C ARG A 116 1.86 8.26 9.22
N ALA A 117 2.30 7.67 8.10
CA ALA A 117 3.08 8.37 7.08
C ALA A 117 2.27 9.53 6.46
N GLU A 118 1.01 9.29 6.10
CA GLU A 118 0.10 10.32 5.60
C GLU A 118 -0.07 11.48 6.58
N ALA A 119 -0.23 11.17 7.87
CA ALA A 119 -0.39 12.18 8.90
C ALA A 119 0.86 13.05 9.13
N LEU A 120 2.04 12.47 8.95
CA LEU A 120 3.31 13.20 9.01
C LEU A 120 3.54 14.06 7.77
N ALA A 121 3.14 13.55 6.60
CA ALA A 121 3.28 14.24 5.32
C ALA A 121 2.18 15.28 5.06
N GLY A 122 1.04 15.21 5.77
CA GLY A 122 -0.11 16.08 5.57
C GLY A 122 -0.91 15.81 4.28
N CYS A 123 -0.60 14.75 3.54
CA CYS A 123 -1.27 14.39 2.29
C CYS A 123 -1.20 12.88 2.01
N PRO A 124 -2.09 12.35 1.14
CA PRO A 124 -2.07 10.95 0.76
C PRO A 124 -0.73 10.48 0.24
N GLN A 125 -0.39 9.26 0.60
CA GLN A 125 0.91 8.66 0.32
C GLN A 125 0.78 7.39 -0.52
N ASP A 126 1.72 7.25 -1.45
CA ASP A 126 2.12 6.02 -2.11
C ASP A 126 3.35 5.48 -1.36
N ILE A 127 3.23 4.29 -0.79
CA ILE A 127 4.19 3.74 0.17
C ILE A 127 4.68 2.38 -0.31
N GLU A 128 6.00 2.26 -0.48
CA GLU A 128 6.65 0.98 -0.67
C GLU A 128 7.02 0.40 0.70
N TRP A 129 6.68 -0.86 0.90
CA TRP A 129 6.89 -1.54 2.17
C TRP A 129 7.45 -2.95 1.97
N ALA A 130 8.08 -3.49 3.02
CA ALA A 130 8.52 -4.87 3.08
C ALA A 130 8.34 -5.46 4.48
N LEU A 131 8.04 -6.75 4.54
CA LEU A 131 8.16 -7.58 5.73
C LEU A 131 9.35 -8.52 5.56
N ASP A 132 10.23 -8.54 6.54
CA ASP A 132 11.35 -9.49 6.54
C ASP A 132 10.92 -10.89 7.00
N GLN A 133 11.88 -11.82 7.07
CA GLN A 133 11.65 -13.20 7.50
C GLN A 133 11.16 -13.31 8.96
N ARG A 134 11.38 -12.28 9.78
CA ARG A 134 10.95 -12.21 11.19
C ARG A 134 9.60 -11.52 11.33
N GLY A 135 9.02 -11.03 10.21
CA GLY A 135 7.78 -10.27 10.19
C GLY A 135 7.95 -8.80 10.59
N GLU A 136 9.18 -8.27 10.65
CA GLU A 136 9.39 -6.84 10.89
C GLU A 136 8.98 -6.03 9.65
N LEU A 137 8.22 -4.96 9.91
CA LEU A 137 7.72 -4.06 8.87
C LEU A 137 8.71 -2.92 8.63
N TYR A 138 9.09 -2.76 7.37
CA TYR A 138 9.91 -1.66 6.88
C TYR A 138 9.11 -0.83 5.90
N VAL A 139 9.10 0.48 6.10
CA VAL A 139 8.69 1.45 5.09
C VAL A 139 9.94 1.83 4.30
N LEU A 140 9.97 1.46 3.04
CA LEU A 140 11.14 1.66 2.18
C LEU A 140 11.12 3.03 1.52
N GLN A 141 9.92 3.46 1.10
CA GLN A 141 9.69 4.76 0.48
C GLN A 141 8.27 5.23 0.80
N ALA A 142 8.10 6.53 0.96
CA ALA A 142 6.79 7.17 1.03
C ALA A 142 6.86 8.46 0.19
N ARG A 143 5.92 8.62 -0.72
CA ARG A 143 5.83 9.80 -1.59
C ARG A 143 4.38 10.27 -1.71
N PRO A 144 4.17 11.59 -1.85
CA PRO A 144 2.84 12.13 -2.06
C PRO A 144 2.20 11.56 -3.32
N ILE A 145 0.92 11.21 -3.22
CA ILE A 145 0.11 10.90 -4.41
C ILE A 145 -0.23 12.25 -5.06
N PRO A 146 0.20 12.52 -6.30
CA PRO A 146 -0.06 13.81 -6.94
C PRO A 146 -1.56 14.04 -7.12
N GLY A 147 -2.06 15.22 -6.75
CA GLY A 147 -3.48 15.57 -6.90
C GLY A 147 -4.00 15.47 -8.34
N ARG A 148 -3.13 15.70 -9.33
CA ARG A 148 -3.44 15.47 -10.76
C ARG A 148 -3.72 14.00 -11.10
N SER A 149 -3.04 13.08 -10.45
CA SER A 149 -3.31 11.63 -10.60
C SER A 149 -4.70 11.27 -10.08
N LEU A 150 -5.11 11.86 -8.95
CA LEU A 150 -6.46 11.67 -8.40
C LEU A 150 -7.54 12.25 -9.31
N VAL A 151 -7.31 13.41 -9.92
CA VAL A 151 -8.24 14.04 -10.88
C VAL A 151 -8.34 13.22 -12.16
N HIS A 152 -7.23 12.71 -12.67
CA HIS A 152 -7.21 11.91 -13.90
C HIS A 152 -7.91 10.55 -13.68
N LEU A 153 -7.63 9.90 -12.57
CA LEU A 153 -8.28 8.65 -12.17
C LEU A 153 -9.78 8.85 -11.88
N ASN A 154 -10.16 9.96 -11.25
CA ASN A 154 -11.58 10.34 -11.07
C ASN A 154 -12.29 10.58 -12.41
N SER A 155 -11.63 11.21 -13.38
CA SER A 155 -12.21 11.42 -14.71
C SER A 155 -12.42 10.11 -15.47
N GLU A 156 -11.51 9.16 -15.31
CA GLU A 156 -11.60 7.85 -15.92
C GLU A 156 -12.64 6.95 -15.22
N ALA A 157 -12.73 7.02 -13.90
CA ALA A 157 -13.78 6.36 -13.12
C ALA A 157 -15.17 6.91 -13.47
N ARG A 158 -15.31 8.22 -13.66
CA ARG A 158 -16.57 8.87 -14.10
C ARG A 158 -16.96 8.43 -15.52
N ARG A 159 -16.01 8.32 -16.45
CA ARG A 159 -16.29 7.80 -17.81
C ARG A 159 -16.78 6.36 -17.79
N ARG A 160 -16.41 5.58 -16.77
CA ARG A 160 -16.89 4.21 -16.55
C ARG A 160 -18.18 4.12 -15.72
N GLY A 161 -18.87 5.26 -15.49
CA GLY A 161 -20.14 5.31 -14.78
C GLY A 161 -20.03 5.32 -13.25
N PHE A 162 -18.83 5.48 -12.71
CA PHE A 162 -18.62 5.55 -11.27
C PHE A 162 -18.71 6.98 -10.76
N THR A 163 -19.64 7.27 -9.86
CA THR A 163 -19.79 8.59 -9.24
C THR A 163 -19.14 8.56 -7.85
N PRO A 164 -18.00 9.25 -7.63
CA PRO A 164 -17.40 9.34 -6.31
C PRO A 164 -18.37 10.05 -5.34
N ARG A 165 -18.74 9.41 -4.27
CA ARG A 165 -19.53 10.05 -3.20
C ARG A 165 -18.61 10.93 -2.36
N GLY A 166 -18.73 12.25 -2.56
CA GLY A 166 -18.33 13.32 -1.66
C GLY A 166 -16.97 13.20 -0.96
N GLY A 167 -15.96 13.83 -1.49
CA GLY A 167 -14.67 14.04 -0.81
C GLY A 167 -14.18 15.45 -1.09
N VAL A 168 -13.82 16.17 -0.03
CA VAL A 168 -13.11 17.45 -0.10
C VAL A 168 -11.73 17.16 -0.70
N GLU A 169 -11.34 17.90 -1.76
CA GLU A 169 -10.00 17.79 -2.34
C GLU A 169 -8.94 18.16 -1.29
N PRO A 170 -7.97 17.29 -1.03
CA PRO A 170 -6.86 17.67 -0.20
C PRO A 170 -5.86 18.45 -1.03
N THR A 171 -5.62 19.65 -0.66
CA THR A 171 -4.43 20.39 -1.07
C THR A 171 -3.23 19.87 -0.27
N CYS A 172 -2.27 19.23 -0.94
CA CYS A 172 -0.92 19.10 -0.39
C CYS A 172 -0.40 20.52 -0.16
N VAL A 173 -0.25 20.90 1.09
CA VAL A 173 0.43 22.15 1.44
C VAL A 173 1.88 21.97 1.02
N LYS A 174 2.29 22.70 -0.05
CA LYS A 174 3.72 22.84 -0.35
C LYS A 174 4.30 23.57 0.86
N GLY A 175 5.12 22.86 1.64
CA GLY A 175 6.00 23.53 2.59
C GLY A 175 6.96 24.39 1.78
N ASP A 176 6.82 25.70 1.90
CA ASP A 176 7.82 26.64 1.43
C ASP A 176 9.10 26.35 2.20
N SER A 177 10.14 26.01 1.43
CA SER A 177 11.53 25.84 1.90
C SER A 177 12.21 27.16 2.11
#